data_8bd4e17c4a0fb06fb292efc5a3c81871
#
_entry.id   8bd4e17c4a0fb06fb292efc5a3c81871
#
_cell.length_a   1.000
_cell.length_b   1.000
_cell.length_c   1.000
_cell.angle_alpha   90.00
_cell.angle_beta   90.00
_cell.angle_gamma   90.00
#
_symmetry.space_group_name_H-M   'P 1'
#
loop_
_entity.id
_entity.type
_entity.pdbx_description
1 polymer ?
#
loop_
_entity_poly.entity_id
_entity_poly.type
_entity_poly.pdbx_seq_one_letter_code
_entity_poly.pdbx_strand_id
1 'polypeptide(L)'
;RDRLGTGQWFRDYYLLPLSGAIWSTPTQNILDFPAAAMMQFFENHALLNYSGQHQWYTVNGGSIQYVTRLERELKISGVEIRIKAPVTSVQRDAGKVTITCQGGLPEIYDEVVFATHSDDSLRLLPDASKEESKLLSAIRYQSNDVVLHADTSVMPRLKQCWSSWVYTEDKHKTSDKIDLTYWMNSLQPIPKEDPLFVTLNCTRNIREDLI
;
A
#
# COMPACT_ATOMS: atom_id res chain seq x y z
N ARG A 1 -5.95 24.42 12.86
CA ARG A 1 -5.96 24.39 11.37
C ARG A 1 -5.37 25.65 10.75
N ASP A 2 -5.63 26.81 11.29
CA ASP A 2 -5.31 28.10 10.63
C ASP A 2 -4.11 28.85 11.24
N ARG A 3 -3.35 28.20 12.12
CA ARG A 3 -2.21 28.85 12.80
C ARG A 3 -1.05 29.24 11.87
N LEU A 4 -0.93 28.56 10.71
CA LEU A 4 0.18 28.77 9.76
C LEU A 4 -0.19 29.72 8.61
N GLY A 5 -1.44 30.18 8.51
CA GLY A 5 -1.91 31.09 7.45
C GLY A 5 -1.80 30.49 6.02
N THR A 6 -1.60 29.16 5.91
CA THR A 6 -1.60 28.48 4.61
C THR A 6 -3.03 28.43 4.11
N GLY A 7 -3.33 29.12 3.04
CA GLY A 7 -4.68 29.23 2.50
C GLY A 7 -5.30 27.90 2.08
N GLN A 8 -6.60 27.92 1.85
CA GLN A 8 -7.40 26.74 1.46
C GLN A 8 -6.84 26.04 0.21
N TRP A 9 -6.28 26.79 -0.73
CA TRP A 9 -5.65 26.27 -1.94
C TRP A 9 -4.48 25.31 -1.65
N PHE A 10 -3.58 25.69 -0.74
CA PHE A 10 -2.45 24.82 -0.34
C PHE A 10 -2.96 23.51 0.27
N ARG A 11 -3.98 23.58 1.11
CA ARG A 11 -4.61 22.41 1.70
C ARG A 11 -5.21 21.49 0.63
N ASP A 12 -6.08 22.06 -0.23
CA ASP A 12 -6.94 21.28 -1.12
C ASP A 12 -6.21 20.77 -2.38
N TYR A 13 -5.19 21.50 -2.85
CA TYR A 13 -4.47 21.15 -4.08
C TYR A 13 -3.05 20.63 -3.89
N TYR A 14 -2.52 20.70 -2.68
CA TYR A 14 -1.19 20.16 -2.39
C TYR A 14 -1.21 19.16 -1.23
N LEU A 15 -1.56 19.62 -0.02
CA LEU A 15 -1.40 18.80 1.18
C LEU A 15 -2.29 17.55 1.17
N LEU A 16 -3.58 17.71 0.90
CA LEU A 16 -4.52 16.58 0.90
C LEU A 16 -4.26 15.60 -0.25
N PRO A 17 -4.07 16.03 -1.51
CA PRO A 17 -3.74 15.10 -2.60
C PRO A 17 -2.43 14.36 -2.40
N LEU A 18 -1.35 15.05 -1.98
CA LEU A 18 -0.06 14.44 -1.73
C LEU A 18 -0.16 13.39 -0.62
N SER A 19 -0.77 13.74 0.49
CA SER A 19 -0.94 12.82 1.62
C SER A 19 -1.88 11.68 1.26
N GLY A 20 -2.99 11.97 0.58
CA GLY A 20 -3.91 10.94 0.09
C GLY A 20 -3.24 9.95 -0.86
N ALA A 21 -2.38 10.43 -1.76
CA ALA A 21 -1.62 9.58 -2.68
C ALA A 21 -0.62 8.67 -1.94
N ILE A 22 0.07 9.18 -0.93
CA ILE A 22 1.05 8.41 -0.14
C ILE A 22 0.38 7.24 0.59
N TRP A 23 -0.79 7.48 1.20
CA TRP A 23 -1.50 6.45 1.98
C TRP A 23 -2.69 5.81 1.26
N SER A 24 -2.87 6.08 -0.05
CA SER A 24 -4.01 5.61 -0.84
C SER A 24 -5.35 5.86 -0.13
N THR A 25 -5.46 7.00 0.55
CA THR A 25 -6.56 7.35 1.45
C THR A 25 -7.35 8.53 0.88
N PRO A 26 -8.69 8.50 0.94
CA PRO A 26 -9.53 9.61 0.52
C PRO A 26 -9.09 10.93 1.17
N THR A 27 -9.04 12.01 0.39
CA THR A 27 -8.53 13.30 0.85
C THR A 27 -9.25 13.84 2.08
N GLN A 28 -10.54 13.58 2.22
CA GLN A 28 -11.35 13.97 3.39
C GLN A 28 -10.88 13.26 4.68
N ASN A 29 -10.42 12.01 4.60
CA ASN A 29 -9.97 11.23 5.76
C ASN A 29 -8.54 11.60 6.20
N ILE A 30 -7.77 12.26 5.34
CA ILE A 30 -6.42 12.74 5.68
C ILE A 30 -6.45 13.76 6.82
N LEU A 31 -7.55 14.47 7.01
CA LEU A 31 -7.68 15.46 8.10
C LEU A 31 -7.74 14.79 9.49
N ASP A 32 -8.05 13.51 9.56
CA ASP A 32 -8.06 12.73 10.80
C ASP A 32 -6.72 12.03 11.07
N PHE A 33 -5.79 12.11 10.10
CA PHE A 33 -4.45 11.52 10.26
C PHE A 33 -3.61 12.32 11.26
N PRO A 34 -2.82 11.67 12.14
CA PRO A 34 -1.97 12.35 13.11
C PRO A 34 -0.93 13.24 12.42
N ALA A 35 -1.03 14.55 12.58
CA ALA A 35 -0.13 15.52 11.93
C ALA A 35 1.35 15.29 12.26
N ALA A 36 1.67 14.86 13.49
CA ALA A 36 3.03 14.56 13.91
C ALA A 36 3.62 13.39 13.10
N ALA A 37 2.85 12.32 12.90
CA ALA A 37 3.28 11.17 12.10
C ALA A 37 3.48 11.54 10.62
N MET A 38 2.61 12.39 10.08
CA MET A 38 2.73 12.91 8.71
C MET A 38 3.99 13.76 8.55
N MET A 39 4.27 14.66 9.48
CA MET A 39 5.47 15.51 9.41
C MET A 39 6.75 14.68 9.54
N GLN A 40 6.77 13.70 10.44
CA GLN A 40 7.90 12.79 10.57
C GLN A 40 8.15 11.98 9.29
N PHE A 41 7.07 11.52 8.64
CA PHE A 41 7.17 10.84 7.34
C PHE A 41 7.78 11.79 6.29
N PHE A 42 7.29 13.02 6.18
CA PHE A 42 7.81 14.00 5.21
C PHE A 42 9.27 14.32 5.47
N GLU A 43 9.68 14.47 6.72
CA GLU A 43 11.08 14.70 7.10
C GLU A 43 11.96 13.51 6.70
N ASN A 44 11.57 12.30 7.06
CA ASN A 44 12.31 11.07 6.76
C ASN A 44 12.50 10.83 5.25
N HIS A 45 11.59 11.37 4.42
CA HIS A 45 11.62 11.20 2.96
C HIS A 45 12.09 12.47 2.21
N ALA A 46 12.64 13.46 2.93
CA ALA A 46 13.08 14.74 2.38
C ALA A 46 11.99 15.49 1.56
N LEU A 47 10.71 15.30 1.92
CA LEU A 47 9.57 15.93 1.24
C LEU A 47 9.26 17.35 1.74
N LEU A 48 9.95 17.82 2.79
CA LEU A 48 9.80 19.18 3.31
C LEU A 48 10.65 20.21 2.53
N ASN A 49 11.55 19.74 1.67
CA ASN A 49 12.45 20.59 0.89
C ASN A 49 12.12 20.50 -0.61
N TYR A 50 12.26 21.62 -1.32
CA TYR A 50 12.09 21.65 -2.78
C TYR A 50 13.36 21.22 -3.53
N SER A 51 14.50 21.11 -2.84
CA SER A 51 15.78 20.68 -3.37
C SER A 51 16.47 19.71 -2.41
N GLY A 52 17.47 18.94 -2.91
CA GLY A 52 18.19 17.98 -2.07
C GLY A 52 17.37 16.74 -1.71
N GLN A 53 16.34 16.43 -2.47
CA GLN A 53 15.56 15.22 -2.27
C GLN A 53 16.40 13.97 -2.52
N HIS A 54 16.04 12.86 -1.88
CA HIS A 54 16.71 11.58 -2.06
C HIS A 54 16.64 11.10 -3.51
N GLN A 55 17.75 10.53 -4.00
CA GLN A 55 17.71 9.74 -5.22
C GLN A 55 17.02 8.41 -4.93
N TRP A 56 15.94 8.15 -5.63
CA TRP A 56 15.20 6.89 -5.52
C TRP A 56 15.80 5.83 -6.42
N TYR A 57 15.84 4.60 -5.93
CA TYR A 57 16.30 3.42 -6.64
C TYR A 57 15.26 2.32 -6.56
N THR A 58 15.26 1.44 -7.55
CA THR A 58 14.46 0.21 -7.56
C THR A 58 15.34 -1.00 -7.83
N VAL A 59 14.84 -2.19 -7.51
CA VAL A 59 15.57 -3.44 -7.78
C VAL A 59 15.52 -3.73 -9.27
N ASN A 60 16.67 -3.87 -9.89
CA ASN A 60 16.74 -4.26 -11.29
C ASN A 60 16.16 -5.67 -11.48
N GLY A 61 15.21 -5.83 -12.39
CA GLY A 61 14.43 -7.05 -12.60
C GLY A 61 13.27 -7.24 -11.61
N GLY A 62 12.93 -6.17 -10.83
CA GLY A 62 11.78 -6.15 -9.92
C GLY A 62 12.01 -6.85 -8.58
N SER A 63 11.04 -6.74 -7.71
CA SER A 63 11.10 -7.29 -6.33
C SER A 63 11.26 -8.80 -6.29
N ILE A 64 10.87 -9.51 -7.34
CA ILE A 64 11.04 -10.97 -7.45
C ILE A 64 12.52 -11.40 -7.28
N GLN A 65 13.46 -10.54 -7.62
CA GLN A 65 14.89 -10.84 -7.51
C GLN A 65 15.32 -11.07 -6.05
N TYR A 66 14.91 -10.19 -5.13
CA TYR A 66 15.25 -10.38 -3.72
C TYR A 66 14.39 -11.47 -3.07
N VAL A 67 13.12 -11.60 -3.46
CA VAL A 67 12.22 -12.65 -2.97
C VAL A 67 12.79 -14.04 -3.28
N THR A 68 13.19 -14.28 -4.53
CA THR A 68 13.78 -15.55 -4.96
C THR A 68 15.09 -15.85 -4.22
N ARG A 69 15.93 -14.84 -4.01
CA ARG A 69 17.17 -15.03 -3.23
C ARG A 69 16.89 -15.36 -1.77
N LEU A 70 15.96 -14.64 -1.14
CA LEU A 70 15.56 -14.89 0.24
C LEU A 70 14.97 -16.32 0.38
N GLU A 71 14.07 -16.72 -0.51
CA GLU A 71 13.49 -18.07 -0.52
C GLU A 71 14.58 -19.15 -0.59
N ARG A 72 15.57 -18.94 -1.47
CA ARG A 72 16.69 -19.89 -1.60
C ARG A 72 17.50 -20.00 -0.29
N GLU A 73 17.87 -18.87 0.31
CA GLU A 73 18.65 -18.87 1.56
C GLU A 73 17.88 -19.48 2.73
N LEU A 74 16.57 -19.23 2.82
CA LEU A 74 15.69 -19.84 3.82
C LEU A 74 15.66 -21.36 3.65
N LYS A 75 15.50 -21.86 2.42
CA LYS A 75 15.52 -23.31 2.14
C LYS A 75 16.86 -23.96 2.48
N ILE A 76 17.99 -23.29 2.15
CA ILE A 76 19.34 -23.78 2.51
C ILE A 76 19.49 -23.85 4.04
N SER A 77 18.90 -22.91 4.77
CA SER A 77 18.89 -22.88 6.23
C SER A 77 17.90 -23.87 6.88
N GLY A 78 17.24 -24.71 6.09
CA GLY A 78 16.30 -25.72 6.59
C GLY A 78 14.90 -25.21 6.90
N VAL A 79 14.57 -23.99 6.47
CA VAL A 79 13.22 -23.41 6.64
C VAL A 79 12.26 -24.06 5.64
N GLU A 80 11.16 -24.59 6.14
CA GLU A 80 10.06 -25.09 5.31
C GLU A 80 9.16 -23.91 4.89
N ILE A 81 8.96 -23.76 3.59
CA ILE A 81 8.06 -22.75 3.01
C ILE A 81 6.87 -23.46 2.40
N ARG A 82 5.69 -23.26 2.95
CA ARG A 82 4.43 -23.83 2.46
C ARG A 82 3.61 -22.76 1.74
N ILE A 83 3.45 -22.91 0.45
CA ILE A 83 2.55 -22.08 -0.38
C ILE A 83 1.21 -22.79 -0.56
N LYS A 84 0.15 -22.01 -0.88
CA LYS A 84 -1.23 -22.53 -1.03
C LYS A 84 -1.73 -23.27 0.23
N ALA A 85 -1.24 -22.86 1.39
CA ALA A 85 -1.62 -23.40 2.69
C ALA A 85 -2.26 -22.29 3.56
N PRO A 86 -3.48 -21.84 3.24
CA PRO A 86 -4.13 -20.77 3.99
C PRO A 86 -4.33 -21.21 5.44
N VAL A 87 -3.80 -20.43 6.38
CA VAL A 87 -4.05 -20.61 7.81
C VAL A 87 -5.48 -20.19 8.11
N THR A 88 -6.21 -21.01 8.87
CA THR A 88 -7.60 -20.76 9.26
C THR A 88 -7.75 -20.49 10.75
N SER A 89 -6.81 -20.92 11.57
CA SER A 89 -6.82 -20.69 13.02
C SER A 89 -5.41 -20.77 13.60
N VAL A 90 -5.15 -19.92 14.58
CA VAL A 90 -3.96 -19.93 15.45
C VAL A 90 -4.43 -19.87 16.87
N GLN A 91 -4.24 -20.93 17.64
CA GLN A 91 -4.71 -21.08 19.02
C GLN A 91 -3.54 -21.27 19.97
N ARG A 92 -3.52 -20.53 21.05
CA ARG A 92 -2.47 -20.62 22.08
C ARG A 92 -2.97 -21.42 23.27
N ASP A 93 -2.18 -22.38 23.71
CA ASP A 93 -2.45 -23.17 24.92
C ASP A 93 -1.16 -23.62 25.58
N ALA A 94 -1.07 -23.48 26.90
CA ALA A 94 0.01 -23.98 27.76
C ALA A 94 1.44 -23.66 27.24
N GLY A 95 1.65 -22.48 26.65
CA GLY A 95 2.96 -22.06 26.12
C GLY A 95 3.31 -22.66 24.76
N LYS A 96 2.35 -23.24 24.07
CA LYS A 96 2.45 -23.74 22.70
C LYS A 96 1.43 -23.05 21.79
N VAL A 97 1.62 -23.15 20.51
CA VAL A 97 0.75 -22.59 19.50
C VAL A 97 0.30 -23.68 18.55
N THR A 98 -1.00 -23.86 18.41
CA THR A 98 -1.59 -24.77 17.43
C THR A 98 -2.01 -23.99 16.20
N ILE A 99 -1.48 -24.32 15.04
CA ILE A 99 -1.81 -23.73 13.75
C ILE A 99 -2.61 -24.74 12.93
N THR A 100 -3.74 -24.30 12.40
CA THR A 100 -4.57 -25.10 11.50
C THR A 100 -4.63 -24.44 10.14
N CYS A 101 -4.28 -25.19 9.10
CA CYS A 101 -4.44 -24.79 7.70
C CYS A 101 -5.71 -25.40 7.11
N GLN A 102 -6.24 -24.77 6.07
CA GLN A 102 -7.43 -25.27 5.37
C GLN A 102 -7.20 -26.70 4.84
N GLY A 103 -8.05 -27.63 5.26
CA GLY A 103 -7.97 -29.04 4.85
C GLY A 103 -6.83 -29.84 5.47
N GLY A 104 -6.03 -29.22 6.36
CA GLY A 104 -4.94 -29.87 7.07
C GLY A 104 -5.30 -30.28 8.50
N LEU A 105 -4.43 -31.06 9.13
CA LEU A 105 -4.51 -31.35 10.56
C LEU A 105 -3.86 -30.21 11.36
N PRO A 106 -4.29 -29.98 12.62
CA PRO A 106 -3.62 -29.04 13.52
C PRO A 106 -2.16 -29.44 13.76
N GLU A 107 -1.26 -28.46 13.70
CA GLU A 107 0.17 -28.63 13.97
C GLU A 107 0.59 -27.75 15.14
N ILE A 108 1.51 -28.26 15.99
CA ILE A 108 1.95 -27.59 17.22
C ILE A 108 3.34 -26.99 17.00
N TYR A 109 3.48 -25.73 17.40
CA TYR A 109 4.70 -24.94 17.34
C TYR A 109 5.03 -24.33 18.70
N ASP A 110 6.28 -23.89 18.87
CA ASP A 110 6.72 -23.18 20.08
C ASP A 110 6.24 -21.74 20.07
N GLU A 111 6.38 -21.06 18.94
CA GLU A 111 6.06 -19.64 18.77
C GLU A 111 5.46 -19.38 17.38
N VAL A 112 4.75 -18.27 17.26
CA VAL A 112 4.20 -17.78 15.98
C VAL A 112 4.48 -16.29 15.81
N VAL A 113 4.83 -15.92 14.58
CA VAL A 113 4.92 -14.52 14.16
C VAL A 113 3.88 -14.26 13.06
N PHE A 114 2.96 -13.34 13.31
CA PHE A 114 1.99 -12.89 12.32
C PHE A 114 2.65 -11.84 11.40
N ALA A 115 2.70 -12.12 10.12
CA ALA A 115 3.11 -11.17 9.08
C ALA A 115 1.93 -10.80 8.15
N THR A 116 0.73 -10.84 8.69
CA THR A 116 -0.54 -10.49 8.03
C THR A 116 -1.02 -9.11 8.45
N HIS A 117 -2.03 -8.55 7.78
CA HIS A 117 -2.74 -7.39 8.28
C HIS A 117 -3.30 -7.65 9.69
N SER A 118 -3.49 -6.59 10.49
CA SER A 118 -3.95 -6.73 11.87
C SER A 118 -5.38 -7.27 11.99
N ASP A 119 -6.25 -6.94 11.05
CA ASP A 119 -7.62 -7.50 10.95
C ASP A 119 -7.60 -8.98 10.59
N ASP A 120 -6.73 -9.40 9.67
CA ASP A 120 -6.51 -10.81 9.35
C ASP A 120 -5.90 -11.56 10.54
N SER A 121 -4.90 -10.98 11.21
CA SER A 121 -4.33 -11.56 12.43
C SER A 121 -5.39 -11.78 13.50
N LEU A 122 -6.26 -10.79 13.71
CA LEU A 122 -7.35 -10.89 14.68
C LEU A 122 -8.35 -11.99 14.33
N ARG A 123 -8.69 -12.11 13.05
CA ARG A 123 -9.59 -13.17 12.56
C ARG A 123 -9.03 -14.57 12.78
N LEU A 124 -7.69 -14.73 12.74
CA LEU A 124 -7.02 -16.00 12.96
C LEU A 124 -6.87 -16.37 14.43
N LEU A 125 -7.07 -15.45 15.37
CA LEU A 125 -6.88 -15.61 16.81
C LEU A 125 -8.22 -15.77 17.55
N PRO A 126 -8.78 -16.99 17.67
CA PRO A 126 -10.05 -17.21 18.39
C PRO A 126 -9.91 -16.94 19.90
N ASP A 127 -8.70 -16.99 20.43
CA ASP A 127 -8.38 -16.76 21.85
C ASP A 127 -7.84 -15.34 22.13
N ALA A 128 -8.05 -14.40 21.20
CA ALA A 128 -7.60 -13.03 21.36
C ALA A 128 -8.18 -12.38 22.63
N SER A 129 -7.32 -11.83 23.45
CA SER A 129 -7.71 -11.06 24.62
C SER A 129 -8.48 -9.79 24.22
N LYS A 130 -9.18 -9.17 25.19
CA LYS A 130 -9.88 -7.89 24.95
C LYS A 130 -8.93 -6.79 24.52
N GLU A 131 -7.70 -6.80 25.01
CA GLU A 131 -6.69 -5.80 24.69
C GLU A 131 -6.13 -6.03 23.29
N GLU A 132 -5.78 -7.26 22.92
CA GLU A 132 -5.38 -7.62 21.57
C GLU A 132 -6.47 -7.28 20.54
N SER A 133 -7.71 -7.63 20.84
CA SER A 133 -8.85 -7.29 20.00
C SER A 133 -8.98 -5.78 19.79
N LYS A 134 -8.84 -4.99 20.87
CA LYS A 134 -8.89 -3.53 20.82
C LYS A 134 -7.75 -2.95 19.98
N LEU A 135 -6.51 -3.42 20.16
CA LEU A 135 -5.34 -2.89 19.48
C LEU A 135 -5.31 -3.29 18.01
N LEU A 136 -5.54 -4.56 17.69
CA LEU A 136 -5.53 -5.06 16.32
C LEU A 136 -6.66 -4.46 15.48
N SER A 137 -7.85 -4.26 16.06
CA SER A 137 -8.98 -3.63 15.37
C SER A 137 -8.85 -2.11 15.20
N ALA A 138 -7.94 -1.47 15.92
CA ALA A 138 -7.71 -0.03 15.82
C ALA A 138 -7.05 0.37 14.48
N ILE A 139 -6.32 -0.53 13.84
CA ILE A 139 -5.72 -0.32 12.52
C ILE A 139 -6.78 -0.68 11.48
N ARG A 140 -7.25 0.33 10.76
CA ARG A 140 -8.30 0.17 9.75
C ARG A 140 -7.68 0.07 8.36
N TYR A 141 -8.15 -0.90 7.58
CA TYR A 141 -7.80 -1.08 6.17
C TYR A 141 -8.97 -0.67 5.29
N GLN A 142 -8.66 -0.07 4.15
CA GLN A 142 -9.65 0.21 3.13
C GLN A 142 -9.26 -0.46 1.82
N SER A 143 -10.25 -0.96 1.09
CA SER A 143 -10.03 -1.53 -0.24
C SER A 143 -9.88 -0.43 -1.28
N ASN A 144 -8.98 -0.66 -2.24
CA ASN A 144 -8.85 0.14 -3.44
C ASN A 144 -9.06 -0.76 -4.65
N ASP A 145 -9.78 -0.26 -5.65
CA ASP A 145 -9.86 -0.90 -6.96
C ASP A 145 -8.58 -0.58 -7.72
N VAL A 146 -7.88 -1.59 -8.22
CA VAL A 146 -6.57 -1.41 -8.86
C VAL A 146 -6.59 -2.04 -10.24
N VAL A 147 -6.22 -1.27 -11.27
CA VAL A 147 -6.15 -1.74 -12.65
C VAL A 147 -4.74 -1.53 -13.18
N LEU A 148 -4.16 -2.58 -13.74
CA LEU A 148 -2.94 -2.53 -14.54
C LEU A 148 -3.33 -2.38 -16.01
N HIS A 149 -2.83 -1.33 -16.70
CA HIS A 149 -3.26 -1.02 -18.06
C HIS A 149 -2.23 -0.20 -18.84
N ALA A 150 -2.43 -0.10 -20.15
CA ALA A 150 -1.63 0.70 -21.06
C ALA A 150 -2.37 1.96 -21.59
N ASP A 151 -3.54 2.31 -21.05
CA ASP A 151 -4.34 3.43 -21.54
C ASP A 151 -3.74 4.78 -21.08
N THR A 152 -3.18 5.51 -22.05
CA THR A 152 -2.59 6.84 -21.80
C THR A 152 -3.63 7.94 -21.61
N SER A 153 -4.90 7.71 -21.90
CA SER A 153 -5.96 8.71 -21.79
C SER A 153 -6.26 9.12 -20.35
N VAL A 154 -5.88 8.27 -19.38
CA VAL A 154 -6.00 8.56 -17.94
C VAL A 154 -4.93 9.53 -17.42
N MET A 155 -3.88 9.75 -18.21
CA MET A 155 -2.78 10.64 -17.85
C MET A 155 -3.06 12.09 -18.29
N PRO A 156 -2.34 13.09 -17.73
CA PRO A 156 -2.44 14.47 -18.21
C PRO A 156 -2.16 14.57 -19.71
N ARG A 157 -2.89 15.46 -20.40
CA ARG A 157 -2.72 15.68 -21.86
C ARG A 157 -1.30 16.09 -22.25
N LEU A 158 -0.66 16.88 -21.39
CA LEU A 158 0.73 17.32 -21.59
C LEU A 158 1.68 16.32 -20.95
N LYS A 159 2.49 15.66 -21.76
CA LYS A 159 3.51 14.69 -21.27
C LYS A 159 4.51 15.31 -20.29
N GLN A 160 4.75 16.62 -20.37
CA GLN A 160 5.61 17.33 -19.41
C GLN A 160 5.04 17.34 -17.98
N CYS A 161 3.74 17.10 -17.83
CA CYS A 161 3.07 16.99 -16.55
C CYS A 161 3.04 15.55 -16.02
N TRP A 162 3.60 14.58 -16.74
CA TRP A 162 3.68 13.20 -16.28
C TRP A 162 4.75 13.07 -15.22
N SER A 163 4.37 12.50 -14.10
CA SER A 163 5.28 12.12 -13.02
C SER A 163 5.04 10.66 -12.63
N SER A 164 5.89 10.13 -11.74
CA SER A 164 5.75 8.75 -11.26
C SER A 164 4.39 8.49 -10.63
N TRP A 165 3.83 9.51 -9.98
CA TRP A 165 2.51 9.49 -9.35
C TRP A 165 1.71 10.68 -9.86
N VAL A 166 0.53 10.42 -10.38
CA VAL A 166 -0.36 11.44 -10.91
C VAL A 166 -1.72 11.30 -10.21
N TYR A 167 -2.02 12.28 -9.37
CA TYR A 167 -3.35 12.44 -8.80
C TYR A 167 -4.23 13.16 -9.81
N THR A 168 -5.43 12.64 -10.03
CA THR A 168 -6.45 13.29 -10.86
C THR A 168 -7.74 13.44 -10.08
N GLU A 169 -8.45 14.50 -10.33
CA GLU A 169 -9.74 14.79 -9.70
C GLU A 169 -10.72 15.30 -10.77
N ASP A 170 -11.92 14.73 -10.78
CA ASP A 170 -13.01 15.27 -11.60
C ASP A 170 -13.51 16.58 -10.98
N LYS A 171 -13.91 17.53 -11.84
CA LYS A 171 -14.51 18.82 -11.43
C LYS A 171 -15.69 18.64 -10.49
N HIS A 172 -16.41 17.55 -10.61
CA HIS A 172 -17.62 17.27 -9.84
C HIS A 172 -17.35 16.42 -8.58
N LYS A 173 -16.11 15.97 -8.35
CA LYS A 173 -15.67 15.21 -7.18
C LYS A 173 -16.69 14.13 -6.77
N THR A 174 -16.99 13.25 -7.71
CA THR A 174 -18.06 12.25 -7.57
C THR A 174 -17.67 11.04 -6.73
N SER A 175 -16.38 10.91 -6.39
CA SER A 175 -15.85 9.78 -5.62
C SER A 175 -15.20 10.25 -4.31
N ASP A 176 -15.47 9.50 -3.24
CA ASP A 176 -14.79 9.66 -1.96
C ASP A 176 -13.39 9.00 -1.97
N LYS A 177 -13.08 8.20 -2.98
CA LYS A 177 -11.80 7.51 -3.14
C LYS A 177 -10.80 8.39 -3.89
N ILE A 178 -9.50 8.15 -3.67
CA ILE A 178 -8.44 8.82 -4.39
C ILE A 178 -8.22 8.17 -5.76
N ASP A 179 -8.28 8.96 -6.83
CA ASP A 179 -7.90 8.54 -8.20
C ASP A 179 -6.41 8.84 -8.39
N LEU A 180 -5.60 7.79 -8.40
CA LEU A 180 -4.16 7.90 -8.46
C LEU A 180 -3.61 6.95 -9.51
N THR A 181 -2.82 7.47 -10.44
CA THR A 181 -2.13 6.69 -11.46
C THR A 181 -0.63 6.68 -11.22
N TYR A 182 -0.05 5.49 -11.13
CA TYR A 182 1.40 5.27 -11.14
C TYR A 182 1.87 5.04 -12.58
N TRP A 183 2.81 5.85 -13.02
CA TRP A 183 3.49 5.62 -14.31
C TRP A 183 4.65 4.66 -14.10
N MET A 184 4.43 3.39 -14.42
CA MET A 184 5.37 2.31 -14.13
C MET A 184 6.69 2.44 -14.88
N ASN A 185 6.69 3.03 -16.10
CA ASN A 185 7.91 3.28 -16.90
C ASN A 185 8.87 4.30 -16.26
N SER A 186 8.42 5.07 -15.26
CA SER A 186 9.28 5.95 -14.46
C SER A 186 9.75 5.30 -13.17
N LEU A 187 9.06 4.25 -12.71
CA LEU A 187 9.33 3.54 -11.46
C LEU A 187 10.11 2.25 -11.66
N GLN A 188 10.03 1.66 -12.86
CA GLN A 188 10.65 0.39 -13.22
C GLN A 188 11.39 0.54 -14.56
N PRO A 189 12.40 -0.28 -14.86
CA PRO A 189 13.12 -0.26 -16.13
C PRO A 189 12.28 -0.84 -17.29
N ILE A 190 11.11 -0.24 -17.54
CA ILE A 190 10.20 -0.58 -18.63
C ILE A 190 10.41 0.46 -19.74
N PRO A 191 10.55 0.04 -21.03
CA PRO A 191 10.69 0.95 -22.15
C PRO A 191 9.56 1.99 -22.20
N LYS A 192 9.87 3.25 -22.52
CA LYS A 192 8.88 4.34 -22.54
C LYS A 192 7.89 4.24 -23.71
N GLU A 193 8.25 3.50 -24.73
CA GLU A 193 7.41 3.14 -25.87
C GLU A 193 6.30 2.15 -25.52
N ASP A 194 6.48 1.38 -24.43
CA ASP A 194 5.51 0.43 -23.91
C ASP A 194 4.84 1.03 -22.65
N PRO A 195 3.88 1.94 -22.79
CA PRO A 195 3.30 2.63 -21.64
C PRO A 195 2.62 1.65 -20.72
N LEU A 196 2.93 1.73 -19.43
CA LEU A 196 2.34 0.87 -18.41
C LEU A 196 1.96 1.70 -17.17
N PHE A 197 0.74 1.54 -16.73
CA PHE A 197 0.17 2.26 -15.60
C PHE A 197 -0.49 1.32 -14.60
N VAL A 198 -0.48 1.73 -13.36
CA VAL A 198 -1.32 1.16 -12.30
C VAL A 198 -2.20 2.29 -11.79
N THR A 199 -3.50 2.17 -11.99
CA THR A 199 -4.45 3.19 -11.53
C THR A 199 -5.33 2.66 -10.40
N LEU A 200 -5.40 3.44 -9.32
CA LEU A 200 -6.27 3.19 -8.18
C LEU A 200 -7.56 3.99 -8.32
N ASN A 201 -8.69 3.30 -8.14
CA ASN A 201 -10.03 3.88 -8.05
C ASN A 201 -10.34 4.84 -9.20
N CYS A 202 -9.99 4.45 -10.43
CA CYS A 202 -10.16 5.26 -11.61
C CYS A 202 -11.61 5.73 -11.75
N THR A 203 -11.80 7.05 -11.81
CA THR A 203 -13.13 7.66 -12.03
C THR A 203 -13.47 7.77 -13.51
N ARG A 204 -12.49 7.51 -14.38
CA ARG A 204 -12.62 7.52 -15.84
C ARG A 204 -12.68 6.10 -16.38
N ASN A 205 -13.28 5.93 -17.54
CA ASN A 205 -13.30 4.64 -18.20
C ASN A 205 -11.92 4.30 -18.77
N ILE A 206 -11.34 3.19 -18.34
CA ILE A 206 -10.11 2.61 -18.91
C ILE A 206 -10.55 1.70 -20.06
N ARG A 207 -9.89 1.79 -21.19
CA ARG A 207 -10.19 0.94 -22.35
C ARG A 207 -9.90 -0.52 -22.04
N GLU A 208 -10.90 -1.38 -22.22
CA GLU A 208 -10.81 -2.81 -21.91
C GLU A 208 -9.74 -3.54 -22.74
N ASP A 209 -9.51 -3.10 -23.98
CA ASP A 209 -8.49 -3.67 -24.85
C ASP A 209 -7.04 -3.30 -24.44
N LEU A 210 -6.88 -2.46 -23.43
CA LEU A 210 -5.59 -2.01 -22.89
C LEU A 210 -5.36 -2.47 -21.43
N ILE A 211 -6.22 -3.33 -20.89
CA ILE A 211 -6.10 -3.93 -19.55
C ILE A 211 -5.33 -5.25 -19.63
#